data_5905a93a7be202170db96c7ff09b798f
#
_entry.id   5905a93a7be202170db96c7ff09b798f
#
_cell.length_a   1.000
_cell.length_b   1.000
_cell.length_c   1.000
_cell.angle_alpha   90.00
_cell.angle_beta   90.00
_cell.angle_gamma   90.00
#
_symmetry.space_group_name_H-M   'P 1'
#
loop_
_entity.id
_entity.type
_entity.pdbx_description
1 polymer ?
#
loop_
_entity_poly.entity_id
_entity_poly.type
_entity_poly.pdbx_seq_one_letter_code
_entity_poly.pdbx_strand_id
1 'polypeptide(L)'
;MKVLVISDIHANIRALDTILREEADYDLLCCAGDFTDYGISPREVRERFRQLKNTVLVYGNHDRHVINIYESGEWTNVADGKYKWVHYNCERLSEKDIDWMKQLPEKAYFEADGWSYGIAHQYDNGYGTVESRYAFDQYWNASYGAECDGKRRLIFGHTHRQCIHTLGEGMEWINPGSISYRRPDDANRAAGFYVLFW
;
A
#
# COMPACT_ATOMS: atom_id res chain seq x y z
N MET A 1 -20.16 -5.19 5.84
CA MET A 1 -18.91 -4.58 6.34
C MET A 1 -18.36 -3.62 5.28
N LYS A 2 -17.84 -2.45 5.67
CA LYS A 2 -17.26 -1.46 4.77
C LYS A 2 -15.73 -1.53 4.86
N VAL A 3 -15.07 -1.97 3.79
CA VAL A 3 -13.60 -2.07 3.72
C VAL A 3 -13.05 -0.93 2.88
N LEU A 4 -12.28 -0.05 3.49
CA LEU A 4 -11.56 1.03 2.81
C LEU A 4 -10.19 0.51 2.36
N VAL A 5 -9.92 0.56 1.06
CA VAL A 5 -8.66 0.08 0.46
C VAL A 5 -7.89 1.25 -0.13
N ILE A 6 -6.70 1.51 0.39
CA ILE A 6 -5.80 2.58 -0.05
C ILE A 6 -4.38 2.05 -0.29
N SER A 7 -3.57 2.78 -1.02
CA SER A 7 -2.16 2.49 -1.26
C SER A 7 -1.39 3.73 -1.68
N ASP A 8 -0.06 3.65 -1.65
CA ASP A 8 0.83 4.63 -2.24
C ASP A 8 0.55 6.05 -1.70
N ILE A 9 0.67 6.16 -0.38
CA ILE A 9 0.40 7.36 0.42
C ILE A 9 1.46 8.43 0.17
N HIS A 10 2.72 7.98 0.02
CA HIS A 10 3.88 8.82 -0.30
C HIS A 10 3.94 10.10 0.53
N ALA A 11 3.93 9.95 1.85
CA ALA A 11 4.05 11.05 2.82
C ALA A 11 3.06 12.22 2.57
N ASN A 12 1.88 11.94 2.02
CA ASN A 12 0.83 12.91 1.76
C ASN A 12 -0.28 12.86 2.82
N ILE A 13 -0.02 13.49 3.97
CA ILE A 13 -0.99 13.52 5.08
C ILE A 13 -2.31 14.18 4.69
N ARG A 14 -2.30 15.19 3.79
CA ARG A 14 -3.53 15.88 3.40
C ARG A 14 -4.48 14.97 2.63
N ALA A 15 -3.96 14.17 1.70
CA ALA A 15 -4.77 13.21 0.97
C ALA A 15 -5.31 12.12 1.92
N LEU A 16 -4.45 11.58 2.80
CA LEU A 16 -4.85 10.59 3.79
C LEU A 16 -5.96 11.12 4.70
N ASP A 17 -5.79 12.31 5.30
CA ASP A 17 -6.77 12.90 6.20
C ASP A 17 -8.10 13.20 5.50
N THR A 18 -8.06 13.59 4.23
CA THR A 18 -9.26 13.83 3.45
C THR A 18 -10.04 12.54 3.25
N ILE A 19 -9.39 11.45 2.83
CA ILE A 19 -10.04 10.16 2.64
C ILE A 19 -10.62 9.63 3.95
N LEU A 20 -9.83 9.67 5.04
CA LEU A 20 -10.28 9.21 6.36
C LEU A 20 -11.47 10.01 6.91
N ARG A 21 -11.60 11.28 6.54
CA ARG A 21 -12.76 12.11 6.92
C ARG A 21 -13.98 11.79 6.07
N GLU A 22 -13.82 11.66 4.75
CA GLU A 22 -14.93 11.39 3.83
C GLU A 22 -15.50 9.98 4.02
N GLU A 23 -14.64 9.02 4.37
CA GLU A 23 -14.97 7.60 4.54
C GLU A 23 -14.89 7.17 6.02
N ALA A 24 -15.24 8.06 6.95
CA ALA A 24 -15.04 7.87 8.40
C ALA A 24 -15.76 6.67 9.01
N ASP A 25 -16.74 6.10 8.33
CA ASP A 25 -17.59 4.98 8.77
C ASP A 25 -17.09 3.60 8.28
N TYR A 26 -15.83 3.49 7.87
CA TYR A 26 -15.25 2.19 7.51
C TYR A 26 -15.12 1.26 8.73
N ASP A 27 -15.33 -0.03 8.49
CA ASP A 27 -15.15 -1.09 9.50
C ASP A 27 -13.70 -1.59 9.55
N LEU A 28 -13.03 -1.63 8.38
CA LEU A 28 -11.66 -2.09 8.19
C LEU A 28 -10.94 -1.21 7.18
N LEU A 29 -9.70 -0.80 7.49
CA LEU A 29 -8.82 -0.11 6.56
C LEU A 29 -7.69 -1.04 6.12
N CYS A 30 -7.54 -1.22 4.81
CA CYS A 30 -6.43 -1.96 4.21
C CYS A 30 -5.50 -0.98 3.49
N CYS A 31 -4.20 -1.00 3.80
CA CYS A 31 -3.21 -0.21 3.10
C CYS A 31 -2.15 -1.11 2.48
N ALA A 32 -2.04 -1.06 1.15
CA ALA A 32 -1.10 -1.85 0.38
C ALA A 32 0.29 -1.20 0.24
N GLY A 33 0.75 -0.45 1.25
CA GLY A 33 2.12 0.03 1.37
C GLY A 33 2.41 1.41 0.76
N ASP A 34 3.70 1.73 0.74
CA ASP A 34 4.27 3.02 0.33
C ASP A 34 3.72 4.20 1.14
N PHE A 35 3.95 4.14 2.45
CA PHE A 35 3.60 5.21 3.38
C PHE A 35 4.48 6.45 3.21
N THR A 36 5.73 6.24 2.83
CA THR A 36 6.81 7.23 2.81
C THR A 36 7.32 7.53 1.40
N ASP A 37 8.36 8.37 1.31
CA ASP A 37 8.96 8.89 0.08
C ASP A 37 8.05 9.84 -0.74
N TYR A 38 8.62 10.58 -1.70
CA TYR A 38 8.00 11.56 -2.61
C TYR A 38 7.26 12.74 -1.97
N GLY A 39 6.79 12.64 -0.75
CA GLY A 39 6.01 13.69 -0.07
C GLY A 39 6.72 14.28 1.13
N ILE A 40 6.06 15.27 1.74
CA ILE A 40 6.66 16.16 2.75
C ILE A 40 6.33 15.82 4.19
N SER A 41 5.39 14.88 4.44
CA SER A 41 4.86 14.62 5.77
C SER A 41 4.99 13.15 6.21
N PRO A 42 6.20 12.53 6.15
CA PRO A 42 6.37 11.11 6.44
C PRO A 42 6.03 10.77 7.89
N ARG A 43 6.41 11.65 8.84
CA ARG A 43 6.16 11.45 10.26
C ARG A 43 4.68 11.57 10.60
N GLU A 44 3.99 12.55 10.04
CA GLU A 44 2.56 12.78 10.26
C GLU A 44 1.72 11.61 9.70
N VAL A 45 2.08 11.07 8.54
CA VAL A 45 1.46 9.88 7.96
C VAL A 45 1.64 8.68 8.90
N ARG A 46 2.86 8.40 9.33
CA ARG A 46 3.13 7.32 10.27
C ARG A 46 2.37 7.49 11.60
N GLU A 47 2.37 8.70 12.16
CA GLU A 47 1.65 9.00 13.40
C GLU A 47 0.14 8.82 13.24
N ARG A 48 -0.43 9.16 12.08
CA ARG A 48 -1.82 8.93 11.76
C ARG A 48 -2.14 7.44 11.75
N PHE A 49 -1.36 6.61 11.05
CA PHE A 49 -1.59 5.16 11.03
C PHE A 49 -1.48 4.52 12.41
N ARG A 50 -0.61 5.01 13.27
CA ARG A 50 -0.48 4.53 14.65
C ARG A 50 -1.75 4.75 15.49
N GLN A 51 -2.55 5.76 15.17
CA GLN A 51 -3.79 6.09 15.87
C GLN A 51 -4.99 5.31 15.33
N LEU A 52 -4.91 4.77 14.13
CA LEU A 52 -6.00 4.01 13.52
C LEU A 52 -6.14 2.63 14.16
N LYS A 53 -7.39 2.17 14.19
CA LYS A 53 -7.76 0.83 14.64
C LYS A 53 -8.33 0.05 13.47
N ASN A 54 -8.41 -1.27 13.62
CA ASN A 54 -8.96 -2.14 12.58
C ASN A 54 -8.24 -1.91 11.23
N THR A 55 -6.94 -2.13 11.21
CA THR A 55 -6.11 -1.93 10.02
C THR A 55 -5.39 -3.21 9.62
N VAL A 56 -5.29 -3.45 8.32
CA VAL A 56 -4.37 -4.42 7.70
C VAL A 56 -3.37 -3.63 6.86
N LEU A 57 -2.12 -3.67 7.26
CA LEU A 57 -1.04 -2.86 6.67
C LEU A 57 0.09 -3.77 6.19
N VAL A 58 0.63 -3.49 5.01
CA VAL A 58 1.87 -4.08 4.51
C VAL A 58 2.83 -2.96 4.12
N TYR A 59 4.14 -3.19 4.20
CA TYR A 59 5.10 -2.19 3.70
C TYR A 59 5.23 -2.26 2.17
N GLY A 60 5.65 -1.14 1.55
CA GLY A 60 5.95 -1.06 0.13
C GLY A 60 7.45 -0.97 -0.18
N ASN A 61 7.77 -0.91 -1.46
CA ASN A 61 9.16 -0.82 -1.91
C ASN A 61 9.81 0.52 -1.55
N HIS A 62 9.05 1.62 -1.51
CA HIS A 62 9.55 2.93 -1.07
C HIS A 62 9.78 2.97 0.44
N ASP A 63 8.96 2.31 1.24
CA ASP A 63 9.19 2.17 2.68
C ASP A 63 10.50 1.41 2.93
N ARG A 64 10.73 0.30 2.23
CA ARG A 64 11.99 -0.46 2.29
C ARG A 64 13.17 0.40 1.84
N HIS A 65 13.01 1.20 0.79
CA HIS A 65 14.06 2.11 0.31
C HIS A 65 14.42 3.15 1.39
N VAL A 66 13.43 3.77 2.02
CA VAL A 66 13.65 4.73 3.12
C VAL A 66 14.36 4.06 4.30
N ILE A 67 13.93 2.84 4.70
CA ILE A 67 14.59 2.07 5.76
C ILE A 67 16.06 1.85 5.43
N ASN A 68 16.38 1.36 4.24
CA ASN A 68 17.75 1.07 3.82
C ASN A 68 18.65 2.31 3.82
N ILE A 69 18.16 3.43 3.29
CA ILE A 69 18.91 4.71 3.27
C ILE A 69 19.10 5.26 4.68
N TYR A 70 18.09 5.12 5.55
CA TYR A 70 18.20 5.54 6.95
C TYR A 70 19.27 4.72 7.70
N GLU A 71 19.23 3.39 7.58
CA GLU A 71 20.15 2.47 8.26
C GLU A 71 21.58 2.58 7.74
N SER A 72 21.77 2.85 6.44
CA SER A 72 23.11 3.07 5.86
C SER A 72 23.75 4.37 6.33
N GLY A 73 22.96 5.34 6.80
CA GLY A 73 23.43 6.66 7.17
C GLY A 73 23.76 7.57 5.98
N GLU A 74 23.56 7.13 4.74
CA GLU A 74 23.86 7.92 3.52
C GLU A 74 23.15 9.28 3.48
N TRP A 75 21.98 9.37 4.12
CA TRP A 75 21.21 10.60 4.17
C TRP A 75 21.85 11.73 4.99
N THR A 76 22.83 11.43 5.86
CA THR A 76 23.47 12.41 6.73
C THR A 76 24.56 13.24 6.02
N ASN A 77 25.05 12.76 4.88
CA ASN A 77 26.10 13.44 4.10
C ASN A 77 25.87 13.26 2.60
N VAL A 78 24.84 13.91 2.09
CA VAL A 78 24.45 13.82 0.69
C VAL A 78 25.25 14.81 -0.14
N ALA A 79 25.94 14.33 -1.19
CA ALA A 79 26.70 15.17 -2.09
C ALA A 79 25.82 16.20 -2.83
N ASP A 80 26.39 17.33 -3.19
CA ASP A 80 25.70 18.40 -3.91
C ASP A 80 25.00 17.87 -5.17
N GLY A 81 23.74 18.25 -5.34
CA GLY A 81 22.91 17.84 -6.46
C GLY A 81 22.41 16.39 -6.43
N LYS A 82 22.70 15.62 -5.36
CA LYS A 82 22.24 14.24 -5.17
C LYS A 82 21.09 14.09 -4.18
N TYR A 83 20.67 15.20 -3.57
CA TYR A 83 19.57 15.20 -2.62
C TYR A 83 18.25 14.80 -3.29
N LYS A 84 17.53 13.85 -2.69
CA LYS A 84 16.26 13.27 -3.17
C LYS A 84 15.21 13.25 -2.06
N TRP A 85 13.98 12.94 -2.42
CA TRP A 85 12.87 12.81 -1.46
C TRP A 85 13.14 11.80 -0.35
N VAL A 86 13.83 10.69 -0.65
CA VAL A 86 14.21 9.70 0.35
C VAL A 86 15.07 10.31 1.47
N HIS A 87 16.03 11.18 1.13
CA HIS A 87 16.88 11.86 2.11
C HIS A 87 16.06 12.82 2.98
N TYR A 88 15.17 13.59 2.34
CA TYR A 88 14.23 14.46 3.04
C TYR A 88 13.35 13.70 4.03
N ASN A 89 12.88 12.51 3.65
CA ASN A 89 12.09 11.66 4.54
C ASN A 89 12.94 11.15 5.71
N CYS A 90 14.18 10.68 5.45
CA CYS A 90 15.09 10.21 6.50
C CYS A 90 15.39 11.29 7.56
N GLU A 91 15.57 12.56 7.15
CA GLU A 91 15.80 13.68 8.08
C GLU A 91 14.63 13.93 9.05
N ARG A 92 13.42 13.51 8.69
CA ARG A 92 12.18 13.76 9.47
C ARG A 92 11.70 12.59 10.26
N LEU A 93 12.11 11.40 9.87
CA LEU A 93 11.76 10.17 10.57
C LEU A 93 12.72 9.94 11.74
N SER A 94 12.18 9.45 12.84
CA SER A 94 12.97 8.97 13.98
C SER A 94 13.22 7.47 13.85
N GLU A 95 14.18 6.95 14.63
CA GLU A 95 14.43 5.51 14.76
C GLU A 95 13.14 4.73 15.07
N LYS A 96 12.28 5.26 15.95
CA LYS A 96 10.97 4.64 16.27
C LYS A 96 10.03 4.59 15.07
N ASP A 97 10.12 5.53 14.15
CA ASP A 97 9.31 5.53 12.93
C ASP A 97 9.82 4.47 11.94
N ILE A 98 11.14 4.34 11.82
CA ILE A 98 11.79 3.27 11.05
C ILE A 98 11.46 1.90 11.64
N ASP A 99 11.57 1.72 12.94
CA ASP A 99 11.23 0.45 13.61
C ASP A 99 9.76 0.06 13.41
N TRP A 100 8.86 1.04 13.41
CA TRP A 100 7.45 0.77 13.10
C TRP A 100 7.28 0.24 11.66
N MET A 101 7.92 0.85 10.66
CA MET A 101 7.86 0.37 9.27
C MET A 101 8.47 -1.03 9.12
N LYS A 102 9.57 -1.32 9.82
CA LYS A 102 10.22 -2.65 9.82
C LYS A 102 9.36 -3.76 10.41
N GLN A 103 8.40 -3.43 11.27
CA GLN A 103 7.47 -4.39 11.85
C GLN A 103 6.30 -4.73 10.93
N LEU A 104 6.06 -3.95 9.90
CA LEU A 104 5.00 -4.25 8.93
C LEU A 104 5.36 -5.50 8.12
N PRO A 105 4.42 -6.40 7.86
CA PRO A 105 4.66 -7.57 7.02
C PRO A 105 4.77 -7.18 5.54
N GLU A 106 5.42 -8.01 4.74
CA GLU A 106 5.43 -7.90 3.28
C GLU A 106 4.08 -8.26 2.67
N LYS A 107 3.41 -9.23 3.27
CA LYS A 107 2.11 -9.76 2.85
C LYS A 107 1.25 -10.00 4.07
N ALA A 108 -0.05 -9.83 3.91
CA ALA A 108 -1.01 -10.16 4.94
C ALA A 108 -2.21 -10.88 4.33
N TYR A 109 -2.90 -11.64 5.16
CA TYR A 109 -4.12 -12.35 4.84
C TYR A 109 -5.20 -11.99 5.85
N PHE A 110 -6.43 -11.85 5.40
CA PHE A 110 -7.59 -11.67 6.27
C PHE A 110 -8.88 -12.15 5.59
N GLU A 111 -9.90 -12.36 6.37
CA GLU A 111 -11.23 -12.74 5.89
C GLU A 111 -12.25 -11.66 6.24
N ALA A 112 -13.15 -11.40 5.31
CA ALA A 112 -14.21 -10.43 5.48
C ALA A 112 -15.43 -10.79 4.60
N ASP A 113 -16.60 -10.86 5.21
CA ASP A 113 -17.89 -11.09 4.53
C ASP A 113 -17.90 -12.23 3.50
N GLY A 114 -17.28 -13.37 3.86
CA GLY A 114 -17.21 -14.56 3.03
C GLY A 114 -16.22 -14.48 1.86
N TRP A 115 -15.34 -13.48 1.88
CA TRP A 115 -14.19 -13.38 0.99
C TRP A 115 -12.89 -13.54 1.77
N SER A 116 -11.94 -14.22 1.14
CA SER A 116 -10.55 -14.28 1.58
C SER A 116 -9.73 -13.23 0.84
N TYR A 117 -8.94 -12.47 1.56
CA TYR A 117 -8.13 -11.39 1.03
C TYR A 117 -6.66 -11.67 1.23
N GLY A 118 -5.89 -11.60 0.14
CA GLY A 118 -4.45 -11.48 0.19
C GLY A 118 -4.04 -10.05 -0.16
N ILE A 119 -3.18 -9.44 0.62
CA ILE A 119 -2.66 -8.10 0.38
C ILE A 119 -1.14 -8.11 0.38
N ALA A 120 -0.55 -7.48 -0.62
CA ALA A 120 0.87 -7.16 -0.74
C ALA A 120 1.03 -5.84 -1.50
N HIS A 121 2.21 -5.23 -1.43
CA HIS A 121 2.42 -4.00 -2.20
C HIS A 121 2.59 -4.27 -3.69
N GLN A 122 3.36 -5.29 -4.06
CA GLN A 122 3.70 -5.64 -5.44
C GLN A 122 3.29 -7.08 -5.78
N TYR A 123 2.87 -7.28 -7.03
CA TYR A 123 2.68 -8.62 -7.58
C TYR A 123 4.03 -9.29 -7.91
N ASP A 124 4.92 -8.54 -8.57
CA ASP A 124 6.27 -8.96 -8.96
C ASP A 124 7.28 -7.81 -8.76
N ASN A 125 8.53 -8.02 -9.19
CA ASN A 125 9.58 -7.00 -9.09
C ASN A 125 9.46 -5.87 -10.13
N GLY A 126 8.41 -5.89 -10.96
CA GLY A 126 8.12 -4.87 -11.96
C GLY A 126 6.72 -4.27 -11.77
N TYR A 127 6.12 -3.85 -12.87
CA TYR A 127 4.75 -3.31 -12.91
C TYR A 127 3.76 -4.34 -13.48
N GLY A 128 4.02 -5.63 -13.23
CA GLY A 128 3.17 -6.73 -13.67
C GLY A 128 1.79 -6.68 -13.04
N THR A 129 0.83 -7.29 -13.73
CA THR A 129 -0.56 -7.39 -13.33
C THR A 129 -1.01 -8.85 -13.37
N VAL A 130 -2.01 -9.19 -12.57
CA VAL A 130 -2.58 -10.53 -12.57
C VAL A 130 -3.58 -10.65 -13.72
N GLU A 131 -3.17 -11.28 -14.82
CA GLU A 131 -3.93 -11.30 -16.07
C GLU A 131 -4.75 -12.58 -16.29
N SER A 132 -4.59 -13.59 -15.45
CA SER A 132 -5.27 -14.87 -15.60
C SER A 132 -5.56 -15.54 -14.27
N ARG A 133 -6.55 -16.46 -14.27
CA ARG A 133 -6.83 -17.32 -13.12
C ARG A 133 -5.63 -18.14 -12.70
N TYR A 134 -4.87 -18.65 -13.68
CA TYR A 134 -3.67 -19.42 -13.40
C TYR A 134 -2.62 -18.59 -12.63
N ALA A 135 -2.32 -17.37 -13.08
CA ALA A 135 -1.40 -16.47 -12.40
C ALA A 135 -1.90 -16.11 -10.99
N PHE A 136 -3.20 -15.89 -10.84
CA PHE A 136 -3.84 -15.65 -9.54
C PHE A 136 -3.63 -16.84 -8.60
N ASP A 137 -3.96 -18.05 -9.04
CA ASP A 137 -3.84 -19.27 -8.23
C ASP A 137 -2.39 -19.55 -7.86
N GLN A 138 -1.45 -19.37 -8.79
CA GLN A 138 -0.02 -19.52 -8.50
C GLN A 138 0.45 -18.55 -7.42
N TYR A 139 0.11 -17.28 -7.55
CA TYR A 139 0.48 -16.27 -6.55
C TYR A 139 -0.19 -16.55 -5.19
N TRP A 140 -1.49 -16.85 -5.21
CA TRP A 140 -2.26 -17.15 -3.99
C TRP A 140 -1.66 -18.33 -3.24
N ASN A 141 -1.46 -19.45 -3.93
CA ASN A 141 -0.95 -20.68 -3.32
C ASN A 141 0.46 -20.50 -2.75
N ALA A 142 1.33 -19.77 -3.47
CA ALA A 142 2.69 -19.47 -3.02
C ALA A 142 2.74 -18.51 -1.82
N SER A 143 1.76 -17.63 -1.68
CA SER A 143 1.78 -16.55 -0.69
C SER A 143 0.92 -16.84 0.55
N TYR A 144 -0.24 -17.50 0.38
CA TYR A 144 -1.26 -17.64 1.43
C TYR A 144 -1.71 -19.09 1.67
N GLY A 145 -1.23 -20.04 0.87
CA GLY A 145 -1.60 -21.45 0.98
C GLY A 145 -2.69 -21.89 0.00
N ALA A 146 -2.73 -23.19 -0.28
CA ALA A 146 -3.54 -23.75 -1.37
C ALA A 146 -5.03 -23.92 -1.05
N GLU A 147 -5.41 -24.04 0.21
CA GLU A 147 -6.78 -24.44 0.58
C GLU A 147 -7.66 -23.21 0.89
N CYS A 148 -8.25 -22.66 -0.17
CA CYS A 148 -9.35 -21.72 -0.04
C CYS A 148 -10.38 -22.04 -1.12
N ASP A 149 -11.46 -22.72 -0.75
CA ASP A 149 -12.56 -23.08 -1.65
C ASP A 149 -13.54 -21.92 -1.88
N GLY A 150 -13.26 -20.75 -1.30
CA GLY A 150 -14.14 -19.60 -1.30
C GLY A 150 -13.77 -18.53 -2.34
N LYS A 151 -14.46 -17.40 -2.22
CA LYS A 151 -14.20 -16.21 -3.01
C LYS A 151 -12.90 -15.54 -2.54
N ARG A 152 -12.02 -15.20 -3.45
CA ARG A 152 -10.67 -14.69 -3.16
C ARG A 152 -10.40 -13.36 -3.85
N ARG A 153 -9.76 -12.46 -3.13
CA ARG A 153 -9.29 -11.16 -3.63
C ARG A 153 -7.80 -10.98 -3.37
N LEU A 154 -7.09 -10.50 -4.38
CA LEU A 154 -5.73 -10.00 -4.23
C LEU A 154 -5.74 -8.48 -4.31
N ILE A 155 -5.07 -7.82 -3.37
CA ILE A 155 -4.92 -6.37 -3.31
C ILE A 155 -3.44 -6.04 -3.52
N PHE A 156 -3.14 -5.19 -4.51
CA PHE A 156 -1.81 -4.65 -4.77
C PHE A 156 -1.87 -3.14 -4.98
N GLY A 157 -0.80 -2.43 -4.63
CA GLY A 157 -0.54 -1.03 -4.96
C GLY A 157 0.46 -0.88 -6.10
N HIS A 158 1.52 -0.11 -5.88
CA HIS A 158 2.73 0.01 -6.69
C HIS A 158 2.56 0.60 -8.09
N THR A 159 1.61 0.13 -8.86
CA THR A 159 1.44 0.60 -10.26
C THR A 159 0.82 1.99 -10.34
N HIS A 160 0.22 2.47 -9.27
CA HIS A 160 -0.57 3.71 -9.15
C HIS A 160 -1.79 3.77 -10.08
N ARG A 161 -2.13 2.66 -10.74
CA ARG A 161 -3.26 2.56 -11.67
C ARG A 161 -4.43 1.88 -10.99
N GLN A 162 -5.49 2.61 -10.81
CA GLN A 162 -6.71 2.10 -10.20
C GLN A 162 -7.41 1.11 -11.13
N CYS A 163 -7.64 -0.12 -10.66
CA CYS A 163 -8.38 -1.13 -11.42
C CYS A 163 -8.96 -2.23 -10.53
N ILE A 164 -10.03 -2.84 -11.02
CA ILE A 164 -10.56 -4.12 -10.54
C ILE A 164 -10.65 -5.05 -11.73
N HIS A 165 -9.97 -6.18 -11.64
CA HIS A 165 -10.04 -7.24 -12.64
C HIS A 165 -10.75 -8.45 -12.06
N THR A 166 -11.91 -8.78 -12.62
CA THR A 166 -12.63 -10.02 -12.33
C THR A 166 -12.08 -11.11 -13.23
N LEU A 167 -11.44 -12.11 -12.62
CA LEU A 167 -10.79 -13.23 -13.33
C LEU A 167 -11.68 -14.47 -13.44
N GLY A 168 -12.91 -14.37 -12.96
CA GLY A 168 -13.91 -15.43 -12.92
C GLY A 168 -14.76 -15.35 -11.65
N GLU A 169 -15.70 -16.28 -11.48
CA GLU A 169 -16.53 -16.31 -10.28
C GLU A 169 -15.65 -16.42 -9.02
N GLY A 170 -15.80 -15.45 -8.12
CA GLY A 170 -15.10 -15.43 -6.84
C GLY A 170 -13.60 -15.19 -6.94
N MET A 171 -13.08 -14.62 -8.02
CA MET A 171 -11.66 -14.22 -8.13
C MET A 171 -11.53 -12.79 -8.64
N GLU A 172 -10.96 -11.93 -7.84
CA GLU A 172 -10.73 -10.52 -8.18
C GLU A 172 -9.32 -10.08 -7.81
N TRP A 173 -8.72 -9.30 -8.68
CA TRP A 173 -7.54 -8.53 -8.37
C TRP A 173 -7.89 -7.04 -8.33
N ILE A 174 -7.47 -6.38 -7.26
CA ILE A 174 -7.79 -4.99 -6.96
C ILE A 174 -6.49 -4.20 -6.82
N ASN A 175 -6.40 -3.08 -7.51
CA ASN A 175 -5.39 -2.05 -7.25
C ASN A 175 -6.11 -0.74 -6.97
N PRO A 176 -5.99 -0.15 -5.77
CA PRO A 176 -6.68 1.09 -5.43
C PRO A 176 -6.07 2.32 -6.12
N GLY A 177 -4.95 2.15 -6.81
CA GLY A 177 -4.16 3.27 -7.32
C GLY A 177 -3.41 3.97 -6.19
N SER A 178 -2.96 5.19 -6.40
CA SER A 178 -2.29 6.00 -5.39
C SER A 178 -3.21 7.12 -4.89
N ILE A 179 -3.19 7.38 -3.59
CA ILE A 179 -3.89 8.55 -3.05
C ILE A 179 -3.10 9.85 -3.24
N SER A 180 -1.84 9.76 -3.62
CA SER A 180 -0.92 10.90 -3.67
C SER A 180 -0.32 11.15 -5.04
N TYR A 181 0.51 10.22 -5.51
CA TYR A 181 1.31 10.40 -6.72
C TYR A 181 0.62 9.77 -7.93
N ARG A 182 0.60 10.51 -9.04
CA ARG A 182 0.09 10.03 -10.32
C ARG A 182 1.22 9.90 -11.32
N ARG A 183 1.17 8.81 -12.06
CA ARG A 183 2.10 8.63 -13.19
C ARG A 183 1.81 9.67 -14.25
N PRO A 184 2.85 10.19 -14.95
CA PRO A 184 2.67 11.18 -16.00
C PRO A 184 1.80 10.68 -17.17
N ASP A 185 1.79 9.35 -17.40
CA ASP A 185 1.04 8.68 -18.46
C ASP A 185 -0.41 8.31 -18.06
N ASP A 186 -0.84 8.65 -16.84
CA ASP A 186 -2.19 8.43 -16.37
C ASP A 186 -3.07 9.65 -16.69
N ALA A 187 -4.13 9.46 -17.45
CA ALA A 187 -5.11 10.51 -17.76
C ALA A 187 -5.96 10.90 -16.53
N ASN A 188 -6.14 9.98 -15.59
CA ASN A 188 -6.86 10.25 -14.36
C ASN A 188 -5.96 11.03 -13.36
N ARG A 189 -6.39 12.23 -12.97
CA ARG A 189 -5.67 13.08 -12.01
C ARG A 189 -6.27 13.05 -10.60
N ALA A 190 -7.31 12.27 -10.37
CA ALA A 190 -7.93 12.13 -9.05
C ALA A 190 -7.17 11.16 -8.14
N ALA A 191 -7.28 11.31 -6.83
CA ALA A 191 -6.83 10.33 -5.85
C ALA A 191 -7.59 9.01 -6.03
N GLY A 192 -6.90 7.88 -5.95
CA GLY A 192 -7.49 6.54 -6.10
C GLY A 192 -7.63 5.85 -4.75
N PHE A 193 -8.82 5.36 -4.47
CA PHE A 193 -9.10 4.42 -3.38
C PHE A 193 -10.33 3.60 -3.72
N TYR A 194 -10.55 2.50 -3.03
CA TYR A 194 -11.78 1.73 -3.13
C TYR A 194 -12.47 1.62 -1.78
N VAL A 195 -13.79 1.66 -1.86
CA VAL A 195 -14.67 1.27 -0.76
C VAL A 195 -15.43 0.04 -1.22
N LEU A 196 -15.22 -1.07 -0.53
CA LEU A 196 -15.87 -2.33 -0.80
C LEU A 196 -17.00 -2.48 0.23
N PHE A 197 -18.24 -2.64 -0.27
CA PHE A 197 -19.43 -2.87 0.54
C PHE A 197 -19.93 -4.30 0.38
N TRP A 198 -20.50 -4.85 1.47
CA TRP A 198 -21.15 -6.16 1.48
C TRP A 198 -22.43 -6.12 2.31
#